data_ea06ee6029cce748fe2d8dc1bdd0e87f
#
_entry.id   ea06ee6029cce748fe2d8dc1bdd0e87f
#
_cell.length_a   1.000
_cell.length_b   1.000
_cell.length_c   1.000
_cell.angle_alpha   90.00
_cell.angle_beta   90.00
_cell.angle_gamma   90.00
#
_symmetry.space_group_name_H-M   'P 1'
#
loop_
_entity.id
_entity.type
_entity.pdbx_description
1 polymer ?
#
loop_
_entity_poly.entity_id
_entity_poly.type
_entity_poly.pdbx_seq_one_letter_code
_entity_poly.pdbx_strand_id
1 'polypeptide(L)'
;MLLTSGDWHCDQSKILTEEIYLFMCKKYPQLNDVVVEVNQVDLTDEYGIGFCQVDEDGEFLVHIHNNQVPTEYAETLCHELVHVRQTIEGLKDHDLREEEAYVMEKVLAKEFWDSYGSGTFFVTPWTNMGYNTNVINKGDPL
;
A
#
# COMPACT_ATOMS: atom_id res chain seq x y z
N MET A 1 -4.43 11.49 8.44
CA MET A 1 -5.39 11.86 7.36
C MET A 1 -4.92 11.28 6.04
N LEU A 2 -5.82 10.60 5.34
CA LEU A 2 -5.52 10.03 4.02
C LEU A 2 -5.88 11.02 2.92
N LEU A 3 -4.94 11.23 2.00
CA LEU A 3 -5.18 11.91 0.74
C LEU A 3 -4.93 10.91 -0.39
N THR A 4 -5.64 11.04 -1.49
CA THR A 4 -5.49 10.14 -2.64
C THR A 4 -5.28 10.95 -3.91
N SER A 5 -4.42 10.45 -4.79
CA SER A 5 -4.08 11.14 -6.03
C SER A 5 -3.65 10.15 -7.11
N GLY A 6 -3.50 10.64 -8.33
CA GLY A 6 -2.94 9.88 -9.44
C GLY A 6 -3.98 9.18 -10.31
N ASP A 7 -3.51 8.20 -11.06
CA ASP A 7 -4.29 7.48 -12.06
C ASP A 7 -4.84 6.18 -11.49
N TRP A 8 -6.02 6.26 -10.92
CA TRP A 8 -6.68 5.12 -10.30
C TRP A 8 -7.15 4.15 -11.37
N HIS A 9 -6.92 2.88 -11.11
CA HIS A 9 -7.30 1.83 -12.04
C HIS A 9 -8.81 1.71 -12.20
N CYS A 10 -9.52 1.85 -11.08
CA CYS A 10 -10.99 1.85 -11.04
C CYS A 10 -11.45 2.42 -9.70
N ASP A 11 -12.75 2.65 -9.56
CA ASP A 11 -13.30 3.18 -8.31
C ASP A 11 -13.08 2.25 -7.13
N GLN A 12 -13.11 0.93 -7.35
CA GLN A 12 -12.88 -0.04 -6.29
C GLN A 12 -11.47 0.05 -5.72
N SER A 13 -10.47 0.43 -6.53
CA SER A 13 -9.11 0.57 -6.02
C SER A 13 -9.00 1.71 -5.01
N LYS A 14 -9.76 2.77 -5.21
CA LYS A 14 -9.79 3.88 -4.25
C LYS A 14 -10.50 3.45 -2.97
N ILE A 15 -11.63 2.76 -3.09
CA ILE A 15 -12.36 2.23 -1.92
C ILE A 15 -11.46 1.28 -1.13
N LEU A 16 -10.77 0.37 -1.81
CA LEU A 16 -9.87 -0.56 -1.15
C LEU A 16 -8.75 0.18 -0.40
N THR A 17 -8.18 1.21 -1.00
CA THR A 17 -7.16 2.03 -0.36
C THR A 17 -7.68 2.64 0.94
N GLU A 18 -8.88 3.23 0.89
CA GLU A 18 -9.49 3.85 2.07
C GLU A 18 -9.73 2.83 3.18
N GLU A 19 -10.22 1.65 2.82
CA GLU A 19 -10.51 0.60 3.80
C GLU A 19 -9.23 0.03 4.43
N ILE A 20 -8.19 -0.19 3.62
CA ILE A 20 -6.91 -0.66 4.15
C ILE A 20 -6.30 0.39 5.07
N TYR A 21 -6.38 1.67 4.70
CA TYR A 21 -5.85 2.73 5.53
C TYR A 21 -6.57 2.76 6.90
N LEU A 22 -7.90 2.67 6.90
CA LEU A 22 -8.67 2.61 8.15
C LEU A 22 -8.28 1.41 9.00
N PHE A 23 -8.12 0.25 8.38
CA PHE A 23 -7.65 -0.96 9.06
C PHE A 23 -6.28 -0.72 9.70
N MET A 24 -5.35 -0.15 8.95
CA MET A 24 -4.00 0.10 9.43
C MET A 24 -3.97 1.14 10.56
N CYS A 25 -4.85 2.14 10.51
CA CYS A 25 -4.96 3.13 11.59
C CYS A 25 -5.45 2.51 12.89
N LYS A 26 -6.27 1.47 12.81
CA LYS A 26 -6.68 0.72 14.01
C LYS A 26 -5.55 -0.11 14.57
N LYS A 27 -4.72 -0.69 13.70
CA LYS A 27 -3.56 -1.48 14.11
C LYS A 27 -2.45 -0.59 14.68
N TYR A 28 -2.22 0.54 14.05
CA TYR A 28 -1.15 1.48 14.37
C TYR A 28 -1.74 2.87 14.53
N PRO A 29 -2.28 3.18 15.71
CA PRO A 29 -2.97 4.47 15.93
C PRO A 29 -2.14 5.70 15.62
N GLN A 30 -0.81 5.61 15.67
CA GLN A 30 0.07 6.71 15.32
C GLN A 30 -0.09 7.19 13.88
N LEU A 31 -0.65 6.35 12.99
CA LEU A 31 -0.94 6.77 11.62
C LEU A 31 -2.01 7.87 11.56
N ASN A 32 -2.84 7.98 12.59
CA ASN A 32 -3.87 9.04 12.65
C ASN A 32 -3.28 10.43 12.84
N ASP A 33 -2.03 10.51 13.27
CA ASP A 33 -1.41 11.79 13.61
C ASP A 33 -0.61 12.40 12.46
N VAL A 34 -0.57 11.73 11.32
CA VAL A 34 0.18 12.19 10.15
C VAL A 34 -0.71 12.26 8.92
N VAL A 35 -0.23 12.96 7.90
CA VAL A 35 -0.87 13.00 6.59
C VAL A 35 -0.16 11.99 5.69
N VAL A 36 -0.93 11.11 5.07
CA VAL A 36 -0.43 10.14 4.09
C VAL A 36 -1.19 10.34 2.79
N GLU A 37 -0.45 10.68 1.74
CA GLU A 37 -1.02 10.73 0.40
C GLU A 37 -0.65 9.45 -0.33
N VAL A 38 -1.65 8.73 -0.83
CA VAL A 38 -1.44 7.53 -1.65
C VAL A 38 -1.65 7.92 -3.11
N ASN A 39 -0.58 7.84 -3.87
CA ASN A 39 -0.55 8.21 -5.28
C ASN A 39 -0.50 6.96 -6.15
N GLN A 40 -1.48 6.84 -7.04
CA GLN A 40 -1.56 5.73 -7.99
C GLN A 40 -0.84 6.12 -9.27
N VAL A 41 0.16 5.35 -9.64
CA VAL A 41 1.01 5.69 -10.78
C VAL A 41 1.47 4.42 -11.49
N ASP A 42 1.74 4.54 -12.78
CA ASP A 42 2.30 3.43 -13.54
C ASP A 42 3.80 3.33 -13.24
N LEU A 43 4.18 2.28 -12.52
CA LEU A 43 5.56 2.02 -12.15
C LEU A 43 6.19 0.90 -13.00
N THR A 44 5.60 0.59 -14.15
CA THR A 44 6.09 -0.51 -15.01
C THR A 44 7.57 -0.38 -15.34
N ASP A 45 8.05 0.83 -15.58
CA ASP A 45 9.44 1.08 -15.93
C ASP A 45 10.31 1.44 -14.73
N GLU A 46 9.74 1.39 -13.53
CA GLU A 46 10.43 1.74 -12.30
C GLU A 46 10.92 0.50 -11.57
N TYR A 47 11.81 0.73 -10.61
CA TYR A 47 12.34 -0.32 -9.77
C TYR A 47 11.41 -0.51 -8.57
N GLY A 48 10.57 -1.55 -8.63
CA GLY A 48 9.61 -1.87 -7.57
C GLY A 48 8.20 -1.43 -7.90
N ILE A 49 7.24 -1.86 -7.09
CA ILE A 49 5.80 -1.61 -7.27
C ILE A 49 5.21 -0.65 -6.25
N GLY A 50 6.03 -0.11 -5.39
CA GLY A 50 5.64 0.91 -4.43
C GLY A 50 6.86 1.49 -3.73
N PHE A 51 6.72 2.71 -3.23
CA PHE A 51 7.73 3.32 -2.38
C PHE A 51 7.12 4.45 -1.57
N CYS A 52 7.82 4.81 -0.49
CA CYS A 52 7.34 5.78 0.48
C CYS A 52 8.38 6.88 0.66
N GLN A 53 7.91 8.12 0.70
CA GLN A 53 8.75 9.30 0.94
C GLN A 53 8.13 10.13 2.06
N VAL A 54 8.96 10.87 2.78
CA VAL A 54 8.50 11.83 3.78
C VAL A 54 9.07 13.19 3.43
N ASP A 55 8.25 14.24 3.49
CA ASP A 55 8.70 15.59 3.19
C ASP A 55 9.20 16.32 4.45
N GLU A 56 9.59 17.60 4.28
CA GLU A 56 10.12 18.41 5.36
C GLU A 56 9.10 18.66 6.47
N ASP A 57 7.82 18.64 6.13
CA ASP A 57 6.73 18.88 7.07
C ASP A 57 6.27 17.61 7.78
N GLY A 58 6.92 16.47 7.48
CA GLY A 58 6.53 15.19 8.06
C GLY A 58 5.31 14.57 7.41
N GLU A 59 4.95 15.01 6.22
CA GLU A 59 3.87 14.40 5.44
C GLU A 59 4.43 13.30 4.54
N PHE A 60 3.68 12.22 4.42
CA PHE A 60 4.12 11.03 3.69
C PHE A 60 3.48 10.97 2.31
N LEU A 61 4.29 10.61 1.31
CA LEU A 61 3.82 10.33 -0.03
C LEU A 61 4.15 8.88 -0.35
N VAL A 62 3.11 8.10 -0.61
CA VAL A 62 3.21 6.67 -0.94
C VAL A 62 2.83 6.50 -2.39
N HIS A 63 3.77 6.00 -3.19
CA HIS A 63 3.52 5.67 -4.60
C HIS A 63 3.22 4.19 -4.71
N ILE A 64 2.12 3.85 -5.37
CA ILE A 64 1.72 2.45 -5.56
C ILE A 64 1.46 2.23 -7.04
N HIS A 65 2.02 1.14 -7.56
CA HIS A 65 1.76 0.73 -8.94
C HIS A 65 0.27 0.46 -9.13
N ASN A 66 -0.30 1.08 -10.15
CA ASN A 66 -1.76 1.08 -10.35
C ASN A 66 -2.30 -0.15 -11.08
N ASN A 67 -1.44 -1.07 -11.54
CA ASN A 67 -1.86 -2.27 -12.25
C ASN A 67 -1.55 -3.52 -11.42
N GLN A 68 -2.33 -3.73 -10.38
CA GLN A 68 -2.20 -4.89 -9.50
C GLN A 68 -3.58 -5.43 -9.18
N VAL A 69 -3.71 -6.75 -9.02
CA VAL A 69 -4.96 -7.34 -8.52
C VAL A 69 -5.14 -7.01 -7.04
N PRO A 70 -6.38 -7.06 -6.53
CA PRO A 70 -6.66 -6.59 -5.17
C PRO A 70 -5.80 -7.20 -4.08
N THR A 71 -5.52 -8.50 -4.13
CA THR A 71 -4.69 -9.15 -3.11
C THR A 71 -3.27 -8.63 -3.10
N GLU A 72 -2.68 -8.44 -4.28
CA GLU A 72 -1.33 -7.88 -4.37
C GLU A 72 -1.29 -6.42 -3.99
N TYR A 73 -2.30 -5.66 -4.40
CA TYR A 73 -2.43 -4.26 -4.04
C TYR A 73 -2.46 -4.10 -2.52
N ALA A 74 -3.26 -4.92 -1.84
CA ALA A 74 -3.35 -4.86 -0.38
C ALA A 74 -2.01 -5.13 0.29
N GLU A 75 -1.25 -6.11 -0.20
CA GLU A 75 0.07 -6.40 0.36
C GLU A 75 1.02 -5.23 0.13
N THR A 76 1.02 -4.66 -1.08
CA THR A 76 1.89 -3.54 -1.40
C THR A 76 1.58 -2.32 -0.53
N LEU A 77 0.30 -1.99 -0.38
CA LEU A 77 -0.09 -0.85 0.45
C LEU A 77 0.25 -1.07 1.91
N CYS A 78 -0.01 -2.27 2.44
CA CYS A 78 0.38 -2.60 3.82
C CYS A 78 1.88 -2.47 4.02
N HIS A 79 2.68 -2.94 3.06
CA HIS A 79 4.13 -2.83 3.11
C HIS A 79 4.58 -1.36 3.26
N GLU A 80 4.02 -0.48 2.42
CA GLU A 80 4.39 0.93 2.47
C GLU A 80 3.89 1.62 3.74
N LEU A 81 2.71 1.27 4.21
CA LEU A 81 2.19 1.84 5.46
C LEU A 81 2.99 1.36 6.69
N VAL A 82 3.56 0.16 6.65
CA VAL A 82 4.52 -0.27 7.67
C VAL A 82 5.73 0.66 7.67
N HIS A 83 6.23 1.04 6.50
CA HIS A 83 7.35 2.00 6.42
C HIS A 83 6.97 3.37 6.99
N VAL A 84 5.75 3.84 6.78
CA VAL A 84 5.27 5.08 7.41
C VAL A 84 5.34 4.95 8.92
N ARG A 85 4.81 3.87 9.48
CA ARG A 85 4.86 3.63 10.92
C ARG A 85 6.30 3.58 11.43
N GLN A 86 7.19 2.88 10.73
CA GLN A 86 8.60 2.78 11.13
C GLN A 86 9.26 4.16 11.17
N THR A 87 8.97 5.00 10.19
CA THR A 87 9.52 6.36 10.17
C THR A 87 9.01 7.18 11.35
N ILE A 88 7.72 7.09 11.68
CA ILE A 88 7.14 7.77 12.84
C ILE A 88 7.84 7.31 14.12
N GLU A 89 8.14 6.01 14.23
CA GLU A 89 8.78 5.42 15.41
C GLU A 89 10.29 5.65 15.46
N GLY A 90 10.87 6.20 14.41
CA GLY A 90 12.30 6.50 14.37
C GLY A 90 13.18 5.31 14.04
N LEU A 91 12.64 4.23 13.53
CA LEU A 91 13.42 3.07 13.10
C LEU A 91 14.15 3.41 11.80
N LYS A 92 15.50 3.36 11.84
CA LYS A 92 16.33 3.83 10.72
C LYS A 92 17.12 2.72 10.02
N ASP A 93 17.29 1.57 10.65
CA ASP A 93 18.04 0.48 10.04
C ASP A 93 17.30 -0.07 8.83
N HIS A 94 17.90 0.08 7.64
CA HIS A 94 17.27 -0.30 6.38
C HIS A 94 16.90 -1.79 6.35
N ASP A 95 17.79 -2.66 6.76
CA ASP A 95 17.56 -4.10 6.67
C ASP A 95 16.46 -4.55 7.63
N LEU A 96 16.43 -4.00 8.83
CA LEU A 96 15.38 -4.30 9.79
C LEU A 96 14.02 -3.79 9.30
N ARG A 97 14.01 -2.61 8.70
CA ARG A 97 12.78 -2.03 8.15
C ARG A 97 12.20 -2.91 7.05
N GLU A 98 13.03 -3.35 6.13
CA GLU A 98 12.59 -4.18 5.01
C GLU A 98 12.16 -5.56 5.48
N GLU A 99 12.91 -6.18 6.38
CA GLU A 99 12.56 -7.48 6.93
C GLU A 99 11.19 -7.46 7.58
N GLU A 100 10.94 -6.47 8.44
CA GLU A 100 9.64 -6.34 9.09
C GLU A 100 8.52 -6.09 8.06
N ALA A 101 8.75 -5.19 7.11
CA ALA A 101 7.73 -4.85 6.12
C ALA A 101 7.36 -6.06 5.25
N TYR A 102 8.33 -6.88 4.86
CA TYR A 102 8.04 -8.09 4.08
C TYR A 102 7.27 -9.13 4.87
N VAL A 103 7.58 -9.30 6.15
CA VAL A 103 6.82 -10.21 7.01
C VAL A 103 5.40 -9.67 7.23
N MET A 104 5.29 -8.39 7.58
CA MET A 104 4.02 -7.80 7.97
C MET A 104 3.06 -7.60 6.80
N GLU A 105 3.56 -7.40 5.59
CA GLU A 105 2.66 -7.24 4.44
C GLU A 105 1.73 -8.45 4.27
N LYS A 106 2.26 -9.65 4.47
CA LYS A 106 1.46 -10.88 4.36
C LYS A 106 0.49 -11.03 5.53
N VAL A 107 0.99 -10.79 6.73
CA VAL A 107 0.18 -10.90 7.95
C VAL A 107 -0.97 -9.90 7.93
N LEU A 108 -0.67 -8.65 7.65
CA LEU A 108 -1.66 -7.57 7.67
C LEU A 108 -2.68 -7.71 6.55
N ALA A 109 -2.23 -8.07 5.35
CA ALA A 109 -3.16 -8.27 4.24
C ALA A 109 -4.12 -9.43 4.54
N LYS A 110 -3.62 -10.53 5.11
CA LYS A 110 -4.47 -11.64 5.50
C LYS A 110 -5.48 -11.21 6.56
N GLU A 111 -5.05 -10.52 7.59
CA GLU A 111 -5.96 -10.03 8.63
C GLU A 111 -7.02 -9.09 8.05
N PHE A 112 -6.62 -8.21 7.14
CA PHE A 112 -7.55 -7.31 6.48
C PHE A 112 -8.64 -8.09 5.73
N TRP A 113 -8.24 -9.04 4.88
CA TRP A 113 -9.19 -9.82 4.10
C TRP A 113 -10.08 -10.70 4.97
N ASP A 114 -9.53 -11.26 6.05
CA ASP A 114 -10.32 -12.09 6.98
C ASP A 114 -11.40 -11.27 7.70
N SER A 115 -11.13 -9.98 7.98
CA SER A 115 -12.07 -9.11 8.67
C SER A 115 -13.06 -8.42 7.72
N TYR A 116 -12.59 -8.06 6.53
CA TYR A 116 -13.38 -7.27 5.59
C TYR A 116 -14.17 -8.13 4.61
N GLY A 117 -13.58 -9.25 4.17
CA GLY A 117 -14.14 -10.08 3.13
C GLY A 117 -13.70 -9.65 1.74
N SER A 118 -13.29 -10.61 0.93
CA SER A 118 -12.70 -10.32 -0.38
C SER A 118 -13.72 -10.17 -1.51
N GLY A 119 -14.93 -10.68 -1.32
CA GLY A 119 -15.92 -10.78 -2.42
C GLY A 119 -16.26 -9.45 -3.08
N THR A 120 -16.29 -8.37 -2.31
CA THR A 120 -16.65 -7.04 -2.82
C THR A 120 -15.66 -6.52 -3.85
N PHE A 121 -14.39 -6.92 -3.76
CA PHE A 121 -13.32 -6.38 -4.60
C PHE A 121 -12.95 -7.30 -5.76
N PHE A 122 -13.52 -8.50 -5.83
CA PHE A 122 -13.21 -9.44 -6.90
C PHE A 122 -14.32 -9.48 -7.95
N VAL A 123 -14.75 -8.27 -8.37
CA VAL A 123 -15.75 -8.10 -9.42
C VAL A 123 -15.17 -7.22 -10.53
N THR A 124 -15.73 -7.35 -11.73
CA THR A 124 -15.42 -6.41 -12.81
C THR A 124 -15.71 -4.99 -12.34
N PRO A 125 -14.91 -3.98 -12.73
CA PRO A 125 -13.85 -4.05 -13.74
C PRO A 125 -12.49 -4.49 -13.22
N TRP A 126 -12.29 -4.63 -11.90
CA TRP A 126 -10.94 -4.85 -11.38
C TRP A 126 -10.35 -6.18 -11.85
N THR A 127 -11.11 -7.27 -11.72
CA THR A 127 -10.58 -8.58 -12.10
C THR A 127 -10.41 -8.77 -13.60
N ASN A 128 -11.08 -7.95 -14.40
CA ASN A 128 -11.00 -8.02 -15.87
C ASN A 128 -10.04 -7.00 -16.47
N MET A 129 -9.25 -6.35 -15.64
CA MET A 129 -8.21 -5.48 -16.14
C MET A 129 -7.18 -6.31 -16.88
N GLY A 130 -6.51 -5.70 -17.82
CA GLY A 130 -5.40 -6.33 -18.51
C GLY A 130 -4.19 -6.54 -17.60
N TYR A 131 -4.42 -7.10 -16.45
CA TYR A 131 -3.40 -7.32 -15.44
C TYR A 131 -2.38 -8.34 -15.92
N ASN A 132 -1.13 -7.99 -15.80
CA ASN A 132 -0.04 -8.85 -16.23
C ASN A 132 0.95 -9.07 -15.08
N THR A 133 0.85 -10.23 -14.44
CA THR A 133 1.68 -10.56 -13.28
C THR A 133 3.16 -10.68 -13.64
N ASN A 134 3.48 -10.88 -14.92
CA ASN A 134 4.87 -11.10 -15.33
C ASN A 134 5.73 -9.84 -15.25
N VAL A 135 5.09 -8.66 -15.22
CA VAL A 135 5.83 -7.40 -15.17
C VAL A 135 5.94 -6.85 -13.75
N ILE A 136 5.28 -7.46 -12.79
CA ILE A 136 5.29 -6.99 -11.42
C ILE A 136 6.38 -7.69 -10.64
N ASN A 137 7.37 -6.94 -10.21
CA ASN A 137 8.41 -7.45 -9.34
C ASN A 137 8.23 -6.85 -7.95
N LYS A 138 7.65 -7.63 -7.08
CA LYS A 138 7.25 -7.18 -5.76
C LYS A 138 8.38 -7.24 -4.73
N GLY A 139 9.54 -7.56 -5.12
CA GLY A 139 10.62 -7.77 -4.18
C GLY A 139 11.51 -6.57 -3.95
N ASP A 140 11.32 -5.51 -4.68
CA ASP A 140 12.29 -4.44 -4.65
C ASP A 140 12.16 -3.57 -3.42
N PRO A 141 13.26 -3.34 -2.71
CA PRO A 141 13.25 -2.51 -1.51
C PRO A 141 13.05 -1.03 -1.86
N LEU A 142 12.45 -0.36 -0.97
CA LEU A 142 12.14 1.06 -1.14
C LEU A 142 12.72 1.89 0.00
#